data_e9696bd9d70a29e84234096fcfffa753
#
_entry.id   e9696bd9d70a29e84234096fcfffa753
#
_cell.length_a   1.000
_cell.length_b   1.000
_cell.length_c   1.000
_cell.angle_alpha   90.00
_cell.angle_beta   90.00
_cell.angle_gamma   90.00
#
_symmetry.space_group_name_H-M   'P 1'
#
loop_
_entity.id
_entity.type
_entity.pdbx_description
1 polymer ?
#
loop_
_entity_poly.entity_id
_entity_poly.type
_entity_poly.pdbx_seq_one_letter_code
_entity_poly.pdbx_strand_id
1 'polypeptide(L)'
;MESSVWTKALSLLKYDPNIDSVTYDSILCKMSVAHCDNDLLVLAARDDFSLGLVKGQKLGKIIENAIKTVNEDKPLTVNFVKQDDIPSLESTINAGKKAARQAKTEVVTPTGLNGEFTFANFVVGDCNRFAHASAVSVAAKPGQKQRNPFFLWGNSGLGKTHLMKAIGNAVLEQHPDKKVIYTTCEAFTNAFVATIQNKNYTEFRNKFRTVDVLLIDDIQFLIGKDSVQTEFFNTFEALIEAGKQIVITCDKAPANLTQLDNRLTSRFQDGIMFDVQPPDFETRKAIFLSKLENENFTLSDEIVDYVCENVTTNIRQLNGAFNTISSYVTLANGDLSLDDIRKIVDPLITGNKKYLTPDIVINAVANYYDLTPDKITSKLRSAEISTDRNVAMFICRDYLELKYEKIGQIFGGRKHTTVMHGCDNVDEDKDLKKQAEEIYKLIT
;
A
#
# COMPACT_ATOMS: atom_id res chain seq x y z
N MET A 1 -2.69 -39.10 -9.80
CA MET A 1 -1.42 -39.09 -9.06
C MET A 1 -1.61 -38.74 -7.57
N GLU A 2 -2.71 -38.12 -7.21
CA GLU A 2 -2.97 -37.53 -5.88
C GLU A 2 -3.21 -38.53 -4.72
N SER A 3 -3.73 -39.71 -5.00
CA SER A 3 -3.96 -40.78 -4.01
C SER A 3 -2.71 -41.62 -3.69
N SER A 4 -1.65 -41.53 -4.50
CA SER A 4 -0.53 -42.47 -4.39
C SER A 4 0.46 -42.15 -3.26
N VAL A 5 0.70 -40.85 -2.91
CA VAL A 5 1.68 -40.47 -1.89
C VAL A 5 1.19 -40.88 -0.49
N TRP A 6 -0.06 -40.54 -0.15
CA TRP A 6 -0.64 -40.94 1.15
C TRP A 6 -0.76 -42.46 1.30
N THR A 7 -1.21 -43.14 0.26
CA THR A 7 -1.32 -44.62 0.30
C THR A 7 0.03 -45.29 0.50
N LYS A 8 1.07 -44.81 -0.14
CA LYS A 8 2.45 -45.32 0.07
C LYS A 8 2.97 -44.97 1.46
N ALA A 9 2.70 -43.75 1.95
CA ALA A 9 3.08 -43.35 3.31
C ALA A 9 2.39 -44.21 4.38
N LEU A 10 1.07 -44.50 4.21
CA LEU A 10 0.36 -45.44 5.09
C LEU A 10 0.99 -46.82 5.11
N SER A 11 1.49 -47.30 3.98
CA SER A 11 2.17 -48.61 3.95
C SER A 11 3.48 -48.61 4.75
N LEU A 12 4.20 -47.50 4.79
CA LEU A 12 5.40 -47.35 5.64
C LEU A 12 5.00 -47.21 7.11
N LEU A 13 4.00 -46.40 7.42
CA LEU A 13 3.53 -46.12 8.78
C LEU A 13 2.99 -47.38 9.47
N LYS A 14 2.49 -48.37 8.71
CA LYS A 14 2.01 -49.64 9.23
C LYS A 14 3.08 -50.45 9.98
N TYR A 15 4.35 -50.28 9.58
CA TYR A 15 5.49 -51.03 10.14
C TYR A 15 6.40 -50.14 10.98
N ASP A 16 6.00 -48.91 11.26
CA ASP A 16 6.79 -48.01 12.11
C ASP A 16 6.68 -48.45 13.59
N PRO A 17 7.81 -48.69 14.29
CA PRO A 17 7.81 -49.20 15.64
C PRO A 17 7.22 -48.21 16.68
N ASN A 18 7.05 -46.95 16.31
CA ASN A 18 6.46 -45.90 17.14
C ASN A 18 4.96 -45.74 16.99
N ILE A 19 4.32 -46.54 16.13
CA ILE A 19 2.88 -46.53 15.86
C ILE A 19 2.29 -47.86 16.31
N ASP A 20 1.39 -47.82 17.27
CA ASP A 20 0.66 -49.03 17.70
C ASP A 20 -0.50 -49.33 16.69
N SER A 21 -0.95 -50.60 16.68
CA SER A 21 -1.99 -51.05 15.74
C SER A 21 -3.32 -50.29 15.93
N VAL A 22 -3.65 -49.85 17.14
CA VAL A 22 -4.88 -49.10 17.42
C VAL A 22 -4.81 -47.71 16.81
N THR A 23 -3.69 -47.02 16.96
CA THR A 23 -3.45 -45.70 16.33
C THR A 23 -3.49 -45.83 14.80
N TYR A 24 -2.87 -46.87 14.23
CA TYR A 24 -2.87 -47.11 12.80
C TYR A 24 -4.28 -47.33 12.28
N ASP A 25 -5.03 -48.29 12.84
CA ASP A 25 -6.34 -48.69 12.30
C ASP A 25 -7.47 -47.68 12.63
N SER A 26 -7.39 -47.04 13.82
CA SER A 26 -8.46 -46.14 14.28
C SER A 26 -8.28 -44.70 13.82
N ILE A 27 -7.07 -44.27 13.51
CA ILE A 27 -6.75 -42.88 13.17
C ILE A 27 -6.19 -42.78 11.75
N LEU A 28 -5.01 -43.36 11.49
CA LEU A 28 -4.31 -43.18 10.22
C LEU A 28 -5.05 -43.73 9.02
N CYS A 29 -5.60 -44.94 9.12
CA CYS A 29 -6.39 -45.56 8.05
C CYS A 29 -7.71 -44.83 7.74
N LYS A 30 -8.20 -44.00 8.68
CA LYS A 30 -9.45 -43.25 8.51
C LYS A 30 -9.22 -41.81 8.06
N MET A 31 -7.98 -41.41 7.89
CA MET A 31 -7.64 -40.11 7.31
C MET A 31 -7.80 -40.14 5.79
N SER A 32 -8.28 -39.04 5.24
CA SER A 32 -8.43 -38.83 3.79
C SER A 32 -7.58 -37.69 3.30
N VAL A 33 -7.25 -37.71 2.01
CA VAL A 33 -6.57 -36.58 1.36
C VAL A 33 -7.63 -35.53 1.02
N ALA A 34 -7.57 -34.38 1.67
CA ALA A 34 -8.45 -33.24 1.40
C ALA A 34 -7.94 -32.38 0.25
N HIS A 35 -6.62 -32.23 0.11
CA HIS A 35 -5.97 -31.54 -1.00
C HIS A 35 -4.55 -32.05 -1.19
N CYS A 36 -4.10 -32.10 -2.44
CA CYS A 36 -2.70 -32.41 -2.77
C CYS A 36 -2.29 -31.66 -4.03
N ASP A 37 -1.21 -30.90 -3.95
CA ASP A 37 -0.53 -30.30 -5.11
C ASP A 37 1.00 -30.49 -4.99
N ASN A 38 1.79 -29.77 -5.78
CA ASN A 38 3.24 -29.97 -5.83
C ASN A 38 3.98 -29.63 -4.52
N ASP A 39 3.41 -28.73 -3.70
CA ASP A 39 4.08 -28.17 -2.52
C ASP A 39 3.30 -28.41 -1.22
N LEU A 40 2.02 -28.82 -1.29
CA LEU A 40 1.13 -28.95 -0.15
C LEU A 40 0.31 -30.23 -0.21
N LEU A 41 0.32 -30.99 0.89
CA LEU A 41 -0.58 -32.11 1.15
C LEU A 41 -1.44 -31.81 2.38
N VAL A 42 -2.75 -31.80 2.22
CA VAL A 42 -3.70 -31.60 3.33
C VAL A 42 -4.39 -32.91 3.62
N LEU A 43 -4.21 -33.40 4.84
CA LEU A 43 -4.81 -34.63 5.36
C LEU A 43 -5.96 -34.29 6.32
N ALA A 44 -7.12 -34.88 6.09
CA ALA A 44 -8.30 -34.68 6.90
C ALA A 44 -8.45 -35.80 7.94
N ALA A 45 -8.51 -35.40 9.20
CA ALA A 45 -8.84 -36.28 10.33
C ALA A 45 -10.36 -36.31 10.54
N ARG A 46 -10.88 -37.46 10.98
CA ARG A 46 -12.32 -37.70 11.14
C ARG A 46 -12.98 -36.82 12.20
N ASP A 47 -12.28 -36.56 13.29
CA ASP A 47 -12.81 -35.88 14.49
C ASP A 47 -11.71 -35.05 15.20
N ASP A 48 -12.12 -34.24 16.20
CA ASP A 48 -11.22 -33.34 16.93
C ASP A 48 -10.17 -34.10 17.75
N PHE A 49 -10.48 -35.30 18.24
CA PHE A 49 -9.55 -36.15 18.98
C PHE A 49 -8.43 -36.63 18.05
N SER A 50 -8.78 -37.21 16.89
CA SER A 50 -7.83 -37.66 15.88
C SER A 50 -6.98 -36.49 15.37
N LEU A 51 -7.60 -35.31 15.13
CA LEU A 51 -6.89 -34.09 14.73
C LEU A 51 -5.89 -33.63 15.79
N GLY A 52 -6.27 -33.65 17.07
CA GLY A 52 -5.39 -33.31 18.18
C GLY A 52 -4.17 -34.22 18.28
N LEU A 53 -4.34 -35.52 18.05
CA LEU A 53 -3.25 -36.49 18.08
C LEU A 53 -2.28 -36.32 16.90
N VAL A 54 -2.76 -36.09 15.68
CA VAL A 54 -1.90 -35.92 14.48
C VAL A 54 -1.23 -34.54 14.47
N LYS A 55 -1.83 -33.49 15.06
CA LYS A 55 -1.18 -32.20 15.29
C LYS A 55 -0.16 -32.24 16.44
N GLY A 56 -0.20 -33.26 17.26
CA GLY A 56 0.77 -33.49 18.33
C GLY A 56 2.18 -33.70 17.76
N GLN A 57 3.19 -33.14 18.45
CA GLN A 57 4.58 -33.11 17.96
C GLN A 57 5.18 -34.49 17.64
N LYS A 58 4.68 -35.56 18.23
CA LYS A 58 5.23 -36.93 18.04
C LYS A 58 4.64 -37.61 16.79
N LEU A 59 3.32 -37.72 16.68
CA LEU A 59 2.66 -38.43 15.58
C LEU A 59 2.73 -37.63 14.26
N GLY A 60 2.55 -36.30 14.32
CA GLY A 60 2.67 -35.43 13.14
C GLY A 60 4.04 -35.53 12.47
N LYS A 61 5.12 -35.50 13.24
CA LYS A 61 6.50 -35.67 12.72
C LYS A 61 6.76 -37.03 12.09
N ILE A 62 6.18 -38.09 12.63
CA ILE A 62 6.31 -39.44 12.05
C ILE A 62 5.61 -39.48 10.68
N ILE A 63 4.41 -38.90 10.58
CA ILE A 63 3.67 -38.81 9.31
C ILE A 63 4.43 -37.97 8.30
N GLU A 64 4.94 -36.80 8.68
CA GLU A 64 5.73 -35.92 7.82
C GLU A 64 6.99 -36.61 7.29
N ASN A 65 7.71 -37.35 8.15
CA ASN A 65 8.90 -38.11 7.74
C ASN A 65 8.55 -39.24 6.77
N ALA A 66 7.47 -39.99 6.99
CA ALA A 66 7.03 -41.04 6.09
C ALA A 66 6.64 -40.47 4.70
N ILE A 67 5.96 -39.32 4.67
CA ILE A 67 5.60 -38.62 3.43
C ILE A 67 6.87 -38.13 2.71
N LYS A 68 7.82 -37.56 3.44
CA LYS A 68 9.09 -37.10 2.87
C LYS A 68 9.86 -38.25 2.22
N THR A 69 9.95 -39.40 2.87
CA THR A 69 10.61 -40.60 2.34
C THR A 69 9.94 -41.09 1.05
N VAL A 70 8.59 -41.07 1.01
CA VAL A 70 7.83 -41.48 -0.18
C VAL A 70 7.96 -40.49 -1.35
N ASN A 71 8.13 -39.22 -1.05
CA ASN A 71 8.22 -38.15 -2.05
C ASN A 71 9.66 -37.88 -2.53
N GLU A 72 10.57 -38.84 -2.36
CA GLU A 72 11.96 -38.76 -2.81
C GLU A 72 12.68 -37.50 -2.32
N ASP A 73 12.50 -37.13 -1.04
CA ASP A 73 13.06 -35.95 -0.38
C ASP A 73 12.69 -34.59 -1.00
N LYS A 74 11.69 -34.53 -1.88
CA LYS A 74 11.15 -33.24 -2.34
C LYS A 74 10.39 -32.57 -1.20
N PRO A 75 10.56 -31.25 -1.02
CA PRO A 75 9.87 -30.54 0.04
C PRO A 75 8.36 -30.55 -0.24
N LEU A 76 7.59 -31.16 0.65
CA LEU A 76 6.13 -31.16 0.63
C LEU A 76 5.64 -30.77 2.03
N THR A 77 4.90 -29.67 2.10
CA THR A 77 4.33 -29.21 3.38
C THR A 77 3.09 -30.04 3.68
N VAL A 78 3.02 -30.59 4.90
CA VAL A 78 1.87 -31.40 5.34
C VAL A 78 1.02 -30.60 6.33
N ASN A 79 -0.26 -30.46 6.07
CA ASN A 79 -1.22 -29.83 6.96
C ASN A 79 -2.33 -30.79 7.36
N PHE A 80 -2.85 -30.65 8.59
CA PHE A 80 -3.92 -31.48 9.14
C PHE A 80 -5.16 -30.62 9.42
N VAL A 81 -6.32 -31.06 8.93
CA VAL A 81 -7.62 -30.40 9.08
C VAL A 81 -8.67 -31.39 9.56
N LYS A 82 -9.82 -30.90 10.04
CA LYS A 82 -10.97 -31.74 10.33
C LYS A 82 -11.77 -32.00 9.05
N GLN A 83 -12.39 -33.19 8.95
CA GLN A 83 -13.16 -33.57 7.78
C GLN A 83 -14.36 -32.63 7.54
N ASP A 84 -14.96 -32.08 8.59
CA ASP A 84 -16.05 -31.10 8.52
C ASP A 84 -15.61 -29.73 7.95
N ASP A 85 -14.32 -29.42 8.02
CA ASP A 85 -13.76 -28.14 7.57
C ASP A 85 -13.35 -28.16 6.08
N ILE A 86 -13.46 -29.31 5.40
CA ILE A 86 -13.10 -29.46 3.97
C ILE A 86 -13.87 -28.48 3.07
N PRO A 87 -15.21 -28.25 3.21
CA PRO A 87 -15.94 -27.31 2.36
C PRO A 87 -15.45 -25.86 2.51
N SER A 88 -15.10 -25.46 3.74
CA SER A 88 -14.54 -24.14 4.02
C SER A 88 -13.09 -24.01 3.50
N LEU A 89 -12.34 -25.10 3.55
CA LEU A 89 -10.98 -25.19 3.01
C LEU A 89 -10.97 -25.11 1.47
N GLU A 90 -11.89 -25.80 0.81
CA GLU A 90 -12.05 -25.74 -0.65
C GLU A 90 -12.46 -24.33 -1.12
N SER A 91 -13.34 -23.66 -0.37
CA SER A 91 -13.70 -22.26 -0.65
C SER A 91 -12.49 -21.33 -0.44
N THR A 92 -11.68 -21.56 0.59
CA THR A 92 -10.46 -20.77 0.90
C THR A 92 -9.34 -21.08 -0.11
N ILE A 93 -9.17 -22.35 -0.50
CA ILE A 93 -8.20 -22.75 -1.54
C ILE A 93 -8.63 -22.24 -2.92
N ASN A 94 -9.93 -22.25 -3.24
CA ASN A 94 -10.45 -21.70 -4.49
C ASN A 94 -10.42 -20.18 -4.50
N ALA A 95 -10.66 -19.49 -3.38
CA ALA A 95 -10.43 -18.07 -3.21
C ALA A 95 -8.93 -17.74 -3.26
N GLY A 96 -8.09 -18.54 -2.60
CA GLY A 96 -6.63 -18.46 -2.68
C GLY A 96 -6.09 -18.79 -4.09
N LYS A 97 -6.67 -19.75 -4.81
CA LYS A 97 -6.34 -20.03 -6.22
C LYS A 97 -6.85 -18.95 -7.18
N LYS A 98 -7.95 -18.28 -6.86
CA LYS A 98 -8.44 -17.11 -7.60
C LYS A 98 -7.59 -15.87 -7.30
N ALA A 99 -7.22 -15.66 -6.04
CA ALA A 99 -6.22 -14.67 -5.63
C ALA A 99 -4.81 -15.01 -6.13
N ALA A 100 -4.41 -16.28 -6.10
CA ALA A 100 -3.14 -16.75 -6.66
C ALA A 100 -3.15 -16.85 -8.20
N ARG A 101 -4.30 -16.93 -8.88
CA ARG A 101 -4.39 -16.69 -10.32
C ARG A 101 -4.31 -15.22 -10.68
N GLN A 102 -4.81 -14.33 -9.84
CA GLN A 102 -4.55 -12.89 -9.94
C GLN A 102 -3.11 -12.53 -9.50
N ALA A 103 -2.52 -13.25 -8.54
CA ALA A 103 -1.10 -13.13 -8.17
C ALA A 103 -0.13 -13.94 -9.06
N LYS A 104 -0.60 -14.91 -9.84
CA LYS A 104 0.23 -15.70 -10.79
C LYS A 104 0.45 -15.01 -12.13
N THR A 105 0.10 -13.74 -12.27
CA THR A 105 0.62 -12.89 -13.35
C THR A 105 1.83 -12.06 -12.91
N GLU A 106 2.23 -12.10 -11.65
CA GLU A 106 3.55 -11.65 -11.25
C GLU A 106 4.56 -12.80 -11.41
N VAL A 107 5.00 -13.03 -12.63
CA VAL A 107 6.34 -13.55 -12.86
C VAL A 107 7.26 -12.48 -12.28
N VAL A 108 7.69 -12.66 -11.02
CA VAL A 108 8.80 -11.91 -10.46
C VAL A 108 10.01 -12.33 -11.28
N THR A 109 10.18 -11.65 -12.41
CA THR A 109 11.39 -11.76 -13.19
C THR A 109 12.55 -11.35 -12.29
N PRO A 110 13.77 -11.87 -12.46
CA PRO A 110 14.95 -11.43 -11.72
C PRO A 110 15.18 -9.92 -11.76
N THR A 111 14.46 -9.24 -12.63
CA THR A 111 14.46 -7.79 -12.85
C THR A 111 13.62 -6.98 -11.85
N GLY A 112 12.71 -7.59 -11.08
CA GLY A 112 11.76 -6.86 -10.21
C GLY A 112 10.65 -6.12 -10.97
N LEU A 113 10.50 -6.39 -12.28
CA LEU A 113 9.49 -5.81 -13.16
C LEU A 113 8.34 -6.81 -13.37
N ASN A 114 7.12 -6.30 -13.47
CA ASN A 114 5.94 -7.04 -13.92
C ASN A 114 5.38 -6.37 -15.18
N GLY A 115 4.70 -7.12 -16.03
CA GLY A 115 4.16 -6.64 -17.29
C GLY A 115 2.95 -5.70 -17.16
N GLU A 116 2.52 -5.38 -15.94
CA GLU A 116 1.35 -4.54 -15.68
C GLU A 116 1.62 -3.05 -15.96
N PHE A 117 2.82 -2.56 -15.62
CA PHE A 117 3.19 -1.16 -15.80
C PHE A 117 3.83 -0.93 -17.17
N THR A 118 3.01 -0.52 -18.14
CA THR A 118 3.43 -0.21 -19.50
C THR A 118 3.10 1.23 -19.88
N PHE A 119 3.69 1.74 -20.95
CA PHE A 119 3.29 3.03 -21.49
C PHE A 119 1.86 3.02 -22.06
N ALA A 120 1.38 1.88 -22.56
CA ALA A 120 0.02 1.72 -23.06
C ALA A 120 -1.05 1.86 -21.97
N ASN A 121 -0.73 1.40 -20.75
CA ASN A 121 -1.63 1.47 -19.60
C ASN A 121 -1.49 2.78 -18.81
N PHE A 122 -0.60 3.68 -19.25
CA PHE A 122 -0.37 4.96 -18.58
C PHE A 122 -1.23 6.04 -19.22
N VAL A 123 -2.12 6.64 -18.45
CA VAL A 123 -2.96 7.73 -18.93
C VAL A 123 -2.16 9.04 -18.98
N VAL A 124 -2.07 9.62 -20.15
CA VAL A 124 -1.33 10.86 -20.41
C VAL A 124 -2.27 12.06 -20.32
N GLY A 125 -1.91 13.03 -19.48
CA GLY A 125 -2.56 14.34 -19.36
C GLY A 125 -1.52 15.46 -19.33
N ASP A 126 -1.97 16.70 -19.18
CA ASP A 126 -1.08 17.86 -19.15
C ASP A 126 -0.07 17.79 -17.99
N CYS A 127 -0.47 17.20 -16.87
CA CYS A 127 0.35 17.03 -15.66
C CYS A 127 1.58 16.12 -15.83
N ASN A 128 1.61 15.25 -16.85
CA ASN A 128 2.64 14.22 -17.01
C ASN A 128 3.14 14.02 -18.44
N ARG A 129 2.61 14.74 -19.43
CA ARG A 129 2.91 14.53 -20.87
C ARG A 129 4.41 14.63 -21.21
N PHE A 130 5.12 15.57 -20.60
CA PHE A 130 6.56 15.75 -20.87
C PHE A 130 7.39 14.64 -20.21
N ALA A 131 7.03 14.25 -18.98
CA ALA A 131 7.65 13.12 -18.30
C ALA A 131 7.44 11.83 -19.09
N HIS A 132 6.20 11.58 -19.55
CA HIS A 132 5.86 10.43 -20.38
C HIS A 132 6.63 10.42 -21.72
N ALA A 133 6.59 11.49 -22.49
CA ALA A 133 7.29 11.56 -23.79
C ALA A 133 8.81 11.33 -23.65
N SER A 134 9.38 11.91 -22.59
CA SER A 134 10.81 11.71 -22.28
C SER A 134 11.11 10.30 -21.82
N ALA A 135 10.24 9.67 -21.02
CA ALA A 135 10.36 8.28 -20.59
C ALA A 135 10.35 7.31 -21.79
N VAL A 136 9.44 7.52 -22.75
CA VAL A 136 9.39 6.75 -24.02
C VAL A 136 10.70 6.90 -24.78
N SER A 137 11.24 8.13 -24.86
CA SER A 137 12.50 8.39 -25.53
C SER A 137 13.71 7.78 -24.85
N VAL A 138 13.72 7.70 -23.51
CA VAL A 138 14.75 7.00 -22.71
C VAL A 138 14.68 5.51 -22.96
N ALA A 139 13.48 4.93 -22.98
CA ALA A 139 13.29 3.50 -23.26
C ALA A 139 13.77 3.10 -24.66
N ALA A 140 13.51 3.93 -25.67
CA ALA A 140 13.94 3.67 -27.05
C ALA A 140 15.47 3.71 -27.23
N LYS A 141 16.17 4.57 -26.48
CA LYS A 141 17.63 4.71 -26.57
C LYS A 141 18.24 4.94 -25.17
N PRO A 142 18.34 3.89 -24.34
CA PRO A 142 18.90 4.02 -23.00
C PRO A 142 20.40 4.33 -23.02
N GLY A 143 20.88 5.09 -22.04
CA GLY A 143 22.29 5.46 -21.87
C GLY A 143 22.72 6.73 -22.60
N GLN A 144 21.82 7.45 -23.25
CA GLN A 144 22.16 8.74 -23.86
C GLN A 144 22.54 9.77 -22.79
N LYS A 145 23.74 10.35 -22.89
CA LYS A 145 24.32 11.27 -21.90
C LYS A 145 23.38 12.42 -21.52
N GLN A 146 22.67 13.01 -22.50
CA GLN A 146 21.77 14.14 -22.27
C GLN A 146 20.49 13.77 -21.49
N ARG A 147 20.21 12.46 -21.35
CA ARG A 147 19.01 11.93 -20.66
C ARG A 147 19.35 10.98 -19.53
N ASN A 148 20.55 11.12 -18.99
CA ASN A 148 21.06 10.23 -17.96
C ASN A 148 21.79 11.03 -16.87
N PRO A 149 21.30 10.98 -15.63
CA PRO A 149 20.15 10.21 -15.16
C PRO A 149 18.79 10.79 -15.66
N PHE A 150 17.76 9.94 -15.69
CA PHE A 150 16.38 10.34 -15.82
C PHE A 150 15.74 10.41 -14.43
N PHE A 151 15.35 11.60 -14.00
CA PHE A 151 14.89 11.86 -12.64
C PHE A 151 13.42 12.30 -12.63
N LEU A 152 12.56 11.54 -11.96
CA LEU A 152 11.14 11.84 -11.77
C LEU A 152 10.89 12.24 -10.31
N TRP A 153 10.30 13.40 -10.09
CA TRP A 153 9.93 13.81 -8.75
C TRP A 153 8.47 14.30 -8.67
N GLY A 154 7.94 14.43 -7.48
CA GLY A 154 6.56 14.83 -7.23
C GLY A 154 5.95 14.05 -6.07
N ASN A 155 4.80 14.46 -5.60
CA ASN A 155 4.11 13.84 -4.46
C ASN A 155 3.87 12.34 -4.65
N SER A 156 3.64 11.63 -3.54
CA SER A 156 3.36 10.20 -3.58
C SER A 156 2.05 9.90 -4.35
N GLY A 157 2.04 8.79 -5.10
CA GLY A 157 0.84 8.32 -5.80
C GLY A 157 0.51 9.03 -7.12
N LEU A 158 1.46 9.73 -7.75
CA LEU A 158 1.26 10.44 -9.02
C LEU A 158 1.70 9.66 -10.27
N GLY A 159 2.08 8.38 -10.13
CA GLY A 159 2.45 7.54 -11.28
C GLY A 159 3.95 7.48 -11.59
N LYS A 160 4.84 8.05 -10.76
CA LYS A 160 6.30 7.98 -10.96
C LYS A 160 6.83 6.55 -11.13
N THR A 161 6.47 5.67 -10.21
CA THR A 161 6.85 4.24 -10.25
C THR A 161 6.29 3.56 -11.48
N HIS A 162 5.09 3.92 -11.95
CA HIS A 162 4.52 3.41 -13.20
C HIS A 162 5.40 3.79 -14.39
N LEU A 163 5.72 5.07 -14.58
CA LEU A 163 6.59 5.53 -15.66
C LEU A 163 7.98 4.87 -15.61
N MET A 164 8.57 4.75 -14.42
CA MET A 164 9.84 4.07 -14.22
C MET A 164 9.78 2.62 -14.67
N LYS A 165 8.77 1.86 -14.21
CA LYS A 165 8.61 0.45 -14.60
C LYS A 165 8.25 0.30 -16.07
N ALA A 166 7.48 1.23 -16.65
CA ALA A 166 7.18 1.26 -18.08
C ALA A 166 8.44 1.43 -18.93
N ILE A 167 9.40 2.26 -18.50
CA ILE A 167 10.72 2.34 -19.13
C ILE A 167 11.40 0.96 -19.12
N GLY A 168 11.46 0.31 -17.98
CA GLY A 168 12.10 -0.99 -17.84
C GLY A 168 11.47 -2.07 -18.71
N ASN A 169 10.15 -2.17 -18.70
CA ASN A 169 9.41 -3.11 -19.54
C ASN A 169 9.62 -2.86 -21.03
N ALA A 170 9.54 -1.60 -21.47
CA ALA A 170 9.77 -1.24 -22.87
C ALA A 170 11.23 -1.49 -23.31
N VAL A 171 12.22 -1.30 -22.43
CA VAL A 171 13.61 -1.65 -22.73
C VAL A 171 13.77 -3.16 -22.91
N LEU A 172 13.17 -3.99 -22.05
CA LEU A 172 13.25 -5.45 -22.17
C LEU A 172 12.52 -5.96 -23.42
N GLU A 173 11.40 -5.31 -23.82
CA GLU A 173 10.67 -5.66 -25.03
C GLU A 173 11.48 -5.33 -26.30
N GLN A 174 12.10 -4.12 -26.35
CA GLN A 174 12.86 -3.65 -27.51
C GLN A 174 14.30 -4.20 -27.58
N HIS A 175 14.87 -4.55 -26.43
CA HIS A 175 16.24 -4.99 -26.26
C HIS A 175 16.32 -6.16 -25.26
N PRO A 176 15.91 -7.39 -25.65
CA PRO A 176 15.83 -8.54 -24.72
C PRO A 176 17.17 -8.99 -24.14
N ASP A 177 18.28 -8.59 -24.76
CA ASP A 177 19.65 -8.86 -24.33
C ASP A 177 20.12 -7.94 -23.19
N LYS A 178 19.43 -6.84 -22.93
CA LYS A 178 19.81 -5.86 -21.89
C LYS A 178 19.44 -6.33 -20.51
N LYS A 179 20.33 -6.06 -19.56
CA LYS A 179 20.08 -6.31 -18.15
C LYS A 179 19.42 -5.10 -17.52
N VAL A 180 18.16 -5.24 -17.15
CA VAL A 180 17.37 -4.20 -16.45
C VAL A 180 17.10 -4.67 -15.02
N ILE A 181 17.37 -3.81 -14.03
CA ILE A 181 17.01 -4.06 -12.64
C ILE A 181 16.15 -2.90 -12.13
N TYR A 182 15.01 -3.25 -11.58
CA TYR A 182 14.21 -2.37 -10.72
C TYR A 182 14.48 -2.73 -9.27
N THR A 183 14.71 -1.72 -8.45
CA THR A 183 14.87 -1.87 -7.00
C THR A 183 14.30 -0.64 -6.28
N THR A 184 13.76 -0.85 -5.09
CA THR A 184 13.52 0.27 -4.18
C THR A 184 14.82 0.66 -3.48
N CYS A 185 14.94 1.90 -3.07
CA CYS A 185 16.08 2.37 -2.28
C CYS A 185 16.24 1.57 -0.97
N GLU A 186 15.14 1.11 -0.38
CA GLU A 186 15.18 0.23 0.80
C GLU A 186 15.78 -1.14 0.47
N ALA A 187 15.35 -1.76 -0.63
CA ALA A 187 15.88 -3.06 -1.07
C ALA A 187 17.38 -2.97 -1.42
N PHE A 188 17.83 -1.86 -2.05
CA PHE A 188 19.24 -1.56 -2.28
C PHE A 188 20.00 -1.45 -0.96
N THR A 189 19.47 -0.73 0.02
CA THR A 189 20.04 -0.59 1.37
C THR A 189 20.20 -1.95 2.04
N ASN A 190 19.17 -2.77 2.03
CA ASN A 190 19.18 -4.09 2.65
C ASN A 190 20.18 -5.03 1.99
N ALA A 191 20.28 -4.98 0.65
CA ALA A 191 21.29 -5.73 -0.10
C ALA A 191 22.72 -5.30 0.27
N PHE A 192 22.96 -4.00 0.45
CA PHE A 192 24.27 -3.50 0.87
C PHE A 192 24.61 -3.90 2.31
N VAL A 193 23.67 -3.79 3.24
CA VAL A 193 23.86 -4.21 4.64
C VAL A 193 24.17 -5.71 4.72
N ALA A 194 23.45 -6.55 3.99
CA ALA A 194 23.73 -7.98 3.90
C ALA A 194 25.13 -8.28 3.34
N THR A 195 25.58 -7.46 2.39
CA THR A 195 26.92 -7.55 1.81
C THR A 195 28.02 -7.29 2.83
N ILE A 196 27.84 -6.29 3.70
CA ILE A 196 28.79 -5.98 4.79
C ILE A 196 28.86 -7.15 5.77
N GLN A 197 27.71 -7.71 6.17
CA GLN A 197 27.64 -8.84 7.10
C GLN A 197 28.33 -10.09 6.56
N ASN A 198 28.12 -10.38 5.26
CA ASN A 198 28.65 -11.58 4.59
C ASN A 198 30.01 -11.36 3.94
N LYS A 199 30.57 -10.14 3.96
CA LYS A 199 31.82 -9.72 3.29
C LYS A 199 31.84 -10.05 1.79
N ASN A 200 30.70 -10.09 1.12
CA ASN A 200 30.55 -10.45 -0.30
C ASN A 200 30.30 -9.23 -1.19
N TYR A 201 31.23 -8.30 -1.22
CA TYR A 201 31.12 -7.07 -2.03
C TYR A 201 31.08 -7.33 -3.53
N THR A 202 31.69 -8.44 -4.00
CA THR A 202 31.72 -8.80 -5.43
C THR A 202 30.32 -9.10 -5.97
N GLU A 203 29.51 -9.83 -5.22
CA GLU A 203 28.13 -10.15 -5.60
C GLU A 203 27.26 -8.89 -5.72
N PHE A 204 27.36 -7.99 -4.76
CA PHE A 204 26.64 -6.72 -4.78
C PHE A 204 27.02 -5.87 -6.01
N ARG A 205 28.31 -5.73 -6.27
CA ARG A 205 28.82 -4.99 -7.44
C ARG A 205 28.37 -5.63 -8.74
N ASN A 206 28.45 -6.95 -8.86
CA ASN A 206 27.98 -7.67 -10.02
C ASN A 206 26.47 -7.52 -10.22
N LYS A 207 25.69 -7.43 -9.14
CA LYS A 207 24.25 -7.20 -9.22
C LYS A 207 23.91 -5.81 -9.74
N PHE A 208 24.51 -4.75 -9.19
CA PHE A 208 24.07 -3.38 -9.43
C PHE A 208 24.95 -2.60 -10.41
N ARG A 209 26.22 -2.96 -10.63
CA ARG A 209 27.14 -2.20 -11.50
C ARG A 209 27.34 -2.83 -12.89
N THR A 210 26.74 -4.01 -13.18
CA THR A 210 26.85 -4.66 -14.49
C THR A 210 25.54 -4.61 -15.30
N VAL A 211 24.56 -3.85 -14.82
CA VAL A 211 23.26 -3.68 -15.49
C VAL A 211 23.34 -2.65 -16.62
N ASP A 212 22.49 -2.79 -17.62
CA ASP A 212 22.34 -1.79 -18.69
C ASP A 212 21.39 -0.66 -18.32
N VAL A 213 20.39 -0.97 -17.46
CA VAL A 213 19.44 0.00 -16.93
C VAL A 213 19.20 -0.27 -15.44
N LEU A 214 19.48 0.73 -14.61
CA LEU A 214 19.15 0.71 -13.19
C LEU A 214 17.94 1.62 -12.94
N LEU A 215 16.88 1.03 -12.43
CA LEU A 215 15.67 1.74 -11.98
C LEU A 215 15.65 1.71 -10.47
N ILE A 216 15.79 2.88 -9.83
CA ILE A 216 15.78 2.99 -8.37
C ILE A 216 14.64 3.89 -7.89
N ASP A 217 13.75 3.33 -7.12
CA ASP A 217 12.53 3.97 -6.64
C ASP A 217 12.72 4.55 -5.24
N ASP A 218 12.14 5.74 -5.02
CA ASP A 218 12.08 6.41 -3.73
C ASP A 218 13.44 6.71 -3.10
N ILE A 219 14.30 7.42 -3.85
CA ILE A 219 15.70 7.73 -3.46
C ILE A 219 15.80 8.51 -2.13
N GLN A 220 14.73 9.21 -1.68
CA GLN A 220 14.68 9.92 -0.41
C GLN A 220 14.97 9.02 0.79
N PHE A 221 14.78 7.70 0.68
CA PHE A 221 15.11 6.75 1.75
C PHE A 221 16.61 6.50 1.96
N LEU A 222 17.49 7.13 1.16
CA LEU A 222 18.92 7.21 1.45
C LEU A 222 19.25 8.24 2.55
N ILE A 223 18.36 9.18 2.83
CA ILE A 223 18.59 10.24 3.82
C ILE A 223 18.95 9.63 5.18
N GLY A 224 20.03 10.15 5.80
CA GLY A 224 20.52 9.66 7.09
C GLY A 224 21.30 8.34 7.05
N LYS A 225 21.66 7.82 5.87
CA LYS A 225 22.39 6.56 5.70
C LYS A 225 23.71 6.76 4.96
N ASP A 226 24.68 7.47 5.56
CA ASP A 226 25.90 7.96 4.90
C ASP A 226 26.72 6.86 4.18
N SER A 227 26.88 5.69 4.78
CA SER A 227 27.60 4.57 4.16
C SER A 227 26.88 4.03 2.91
N VAL A 228 25.54 4.02 2.93
CA VAL A 228 24.72 3.60 1.78
C VAL A 228 24.75 4.67 0.68
N GLN A 229 24.70 5.95 1.06
CA GLN A 229 24.84 7.07 0.12
C GLN A 229 26.18 7.00 -0.62
N THR A 230 27.26 6.72 0.10
CA THR A 230 28.59 6.55 -0.50
C THR A 230 28.64 5.36 -1.48
N GLU A 231 28.06 4.21 -1.12
CA GLU A 231 28.02 3.05 -2.02
C GLU A 231 27.10 3.28 -3.22
N PHE A 232 25.99 3.99 -3.02
CA PHE A 232 25.11 4.38 -4.11
C PHE A 232 25.82 5.34 -5.06
N PHE A 233 26.53 6.34 -4.55
CA PHE A 233 27.34 7.25 -5.37
C PHE A 233 28.36 6.49 -6.23
N ASN A 234 29.09 5.56 -5.64
CA ASN A 234 30.07 4.73 -6.38
C ASN A 234 29.41 3.84 -7.45
N THR A 235 28.19 3.36 -7.17
CA THR A 235 27.40 2.57 -8.13
C THR A 235 26.91 3.44 -9.28
N PHE A 236 26.41 4.64 -8.95
CA PHE A 236 25.96 5.63 -9.89
C PHE A 236 27.09 6.05 -10.87
N GLU A 237 28.25 6.45 -10.34
CA GLU A 237 29.39 6.84 -11.16
C GLU A 237 29.83 5.70 -12.09
N ALA A 238 29.98 4.48 -11.59
CA ALA A 238 30.35 3.34 -12.39
C ALA A 238 29.38 3.08 -13.57
N LEU A 239 28.08 3.28 -13.35
CA LEU A 239 27.08 3.13 -14.41
C LEU A 239 27.11 4.28 -15.43
N ILE A 240 27.25 5.52 -14.97
CA ILE A 240 27.36 6.70 -15.86
C ILE A 240 28.61 6.60 -16.73
N GLU A 241 29.77 6.26 -16.15
CA GLU A 241 31.03 6.07 -16.90
C GLU A 241 30.94 4.94 -17.93
N ALA A 242 30.19 3.87 -17.62
CA ALA A 242 29.93 2.77 -18.53
C ALA A 242 28.84 3.07 -19.58
N GLY A 243 28.26 4.29 -19.59
CA GLY A 243 27.19 4.66 -20.52
C GLY A 243 25.86 3.92 -20.27
N LYS A 244 25.63 3.44 -19.04
CA LYS A 244 24.42 2.71 -18.64
C LYS A 244 23.35 3.69 -18.16
N GLN A 245 22.07 3.37 -18.42
CA GLN A 245 20.95 4.23 -18.02
C GLN A 245 20.64 4.11 -16.55
N ILE A 246 20.40 5.26 -15.90
CA ILE A 246 19.88 5.34 -14.54
C ILE A 246 18.53 6.09 -14.59
N VAL A 247 17.53 5.54 -13.93
CA VAL A 247 16.22 6.15 -13.73
C VAL A 247 15.95 6.22 -12.23
N ILE A 248 15.58 7.38 -11.75
CA ILE A 248 15.41 7.67 -10.32
C ILE A 248 14.04 8.28 -10.09
N THR A 249 13.34 7.84 -9.02
CA THR A 249 12.17 8.56 -8.51
C THR A 249 12.44 9.16 -7.14
N CYS A 250 11.73 10.25 -6.83
CA CYS A 250 11.78 10.93 -5.56
C CYS A 250 10.42 11.56 -5.21
N ASP A 251 10.17 11.81 -3.94
CA ASP A 251 8.99 12.56 -3.49
C ASP A 251 9.19 14.09 -3.56
N LYS A 252 10.46 14.55 -3.69
CA LYS A 252 10.85 15.97 -3.70
C LYS A 252 11.87 16.25 -4.80
N ALA A 253 11.93 17.52 -5.21
CA ALA A 253 13.00 17.99 -6.10
C ALA A 253 14.38 17.78 -5.45
N PRO A 254 15.44 17.47 -6.24
CA PRO A 254 16.79 17.28 -5.71
C PRO A 254 17.30 18.45 -4.85
N ALA A 255 16.95 19.70 -5.21
CA ALA A 255 17.32 20.89 -4.43
C ALA A 255 16.75 20.90 -3.00
N ASN A 256 15.67 20.15 -2.75
CA ASN A 256 15.01 20.07 -1.44
C ASN A 256 15.48 18.87 -0.60
N LEU A 257 16.44 18.08 -1.09
CA LEU A 257 17.03 16.93 -0.39
C LEU A 257 18.25 17.34 0.44
N THR A 258 18.07 18.27 1.37
CA THR A 258 19.15 18.94 2.14
C THR A 258 19.99 17.99 3.01
N GLN A 259 19.51 16.78 3.29
CA GLN A 259 20.22 15.77 4.08
C GLN A 259 20.82 14.64 3.22
N LEU A 260 20.77 14.80 1.91
CA LEU A 260 21.45 13.89 0.97
C LEU A 260 22.82 14.48 0.62
N ASP A 261 23.82 13.62 0.37
CA ASP A 261 25.16 14.04 -0.03
C ASP A 261 25.10 14.98 -1.26
N ASN A 262 25.73 16.15 -1.15
CA ASN A 262 25.73 17.17 -2.19
C ASN A 262 26.29 16.64 -3.53
N ARG A 263 27.17 15.65 -3.50
CA ARG A 263 27.68 14.98 -4.71
C ARG A 263 26.54 14.25 -5.46
N LEU A 264 25.65 13.56 -4.73
CA LEU A 264 24.50 12.88 -5.33
C LEU A 264 23.51 13.88 -5.91
N THR A 265 23.15 14.92 -5.14
CA THR A 265 22.18 15.94 -5.60
C THR A 265 22.68 16.68 -6.83
N SER A 266 23.98 16.98 -6.91
CA SER A 266 24.61 17.58 -8.08
C SER A 266 24.50 16.63 -9.31
N ARG A 267 24.83 15.34 -9.13
CA ARG A 267 24.76 14.35 -10.20
C ARG A 267 23.34 14.08 -10.71
N PHE A 268 22.34 14.21 -9.85
CA PHE A 268 20.95 14.09 -10.30
C PHE A 268 20.54 15.22 -11.23
N GLN A 269 21.18 16.39 -11.10
CA GLN A 269 20.95 17.57 -11.94
C GLN A 269 21.70 17.52 -13.28
N ASP A 270 22.67 16.64 -13.46
CA ASP A 270 23.41 16.50 -14.72
C ASP A 270 22.56 15.95 -15.87
N GLY A 271 21.47 15.24 -15.55
CA GLY A 271 20.54 14.63 -16.50
C GLY A 271 19.29 15.46 -16.76
N ILE A 272 18.18 14.78 -17.03
CA ILE A 272 16.88 15.42 -17.19
C ILE A 272 15.95 15.11 -16.03
N MET A 273 15.22 16.13 -15.60
CA MET A 273 14.33 16.05 -14.45
C MET A 273 12.93 16.48 -14.83
N PHE A 274 11.93 15.73 -14.36
CA PHE A 274 10.52 16.08 -14.56
C PHE A 274 9.77 16.07 -13.23
N ASP A 275 8.99 17.11 -13.05
CA ASP A 275 8.00 17.23 -12.01
C ASP A 275 6.70 16.59 -12.47
N VAL A 276 6.23 15.58 -11.76
CA VAL A 276 4.95 14.92 -12.03
C VAL A 276 3.90 15.56 -11.11
N GLN A 277 3.02 16.34 -11.73
CA GLN A 277 1.99 17.09 -11.01
C GLN A 277 0.72 16.26 -10.77
N PRO A 278 -0.12 16.63 -9.79
CA PRO A 278 -1.44 16.05 -9.62
C PRO A 278 -2.27 16.15 -10.92
N PRO A 279 -3.01 15.09 -11.29
CA PRO A 279 -3.84 15.10 -12.48
C PRO A 279 -5.03 16.08 -12.34
N ASP A 280 -5.41 16.73 -13.42
CA ASP A 280 -6.64 17.50 -13.55
C ASP A 280 -7.86 16.56 -13.55
N PHE A 281 -9.06 17.14 -13.58
CA PHE A 281 -10.30 16.38 -13.57
C PHE A 281 -10.39 15.41 -14.76
N GLU A 282 -10.10 15.88 -15.96
CA GLU A 282 -10.19 15.08 -17.19
C GLU A 282 -9.22 13.89 -17.15
N THR A 283 -8.00 14.11 -16.69
CA THR A 283 -7.02 13.04 -16.53
C THR A 283 -7.45 12.03 -15.47
N ARG A 284 -8.01 12.48 -14.33
CA ARG A 284 -8.55 11.58 -13.29
C ARG A 284 -9.71 10.75 -13.83
N LYS A 285 -10.64 11.39 -14.59
CA LYS A 285 -11.76 10.71 -15.22
C LYS A 285 -11.28 9.65 -16.22
N ALA A 286 -10.30 9.99 -17.06
CA ALA A 286 -9.71 9.05 -18.01
C ALA A 286 -9.03 7.85 -17.28
N ILE A 287 -8.32 8.09 -16.18
CA ILE A 287 -7.72 7.02 -15.36
C ILE A 287 -8.82 6.11 -14.77
N PHE A 288 -9.89 6.69 -14.26
CA PHE A 288 -11.00 5.94 -13.67
C PHE A 288 -11.73 5.09 -14.72
N LEU A 289 -12.04 5.67 -15.88
CA LEU A 289 -12.71 4.99 -16.98
C LEU A 289 -11.84 3.86 -17.56
N SER A 290 -10.55 4.08 -17.76
CA SER A 290 -9.61 3.03 -18.22
C SER A 290 -9.58 1.81 -17.30
N LYS A 291 -9.82 2.00 -15.99
CA LYS A 291 -9.96 0.88 -15.05
C LYS A 291 -11.33 0.19 -15.18
N LEU A 292 -12.37 1.00 -15.37
CA LEU A 292 -13.73 0.50 -15.50
C LEU A 292 -13.91 -0.38 -16.76
N GLU A 293 -13.18 -0.08 -17.85
CA GLU A 293 -13.17 -0.89 -19.08
C GLU A 293 -12.70 -2.34 -18.85
N ASN A 294 -11.92 -2.58 -17.81
CA ASN A 294 -11.43 -3.94 -17.46
C ASN A 294 -12.36 -4.69 -16.50
N GLU A 295 -13.46 -4.08 -16.09
CA GLU A 295 -14.43 -4.65 -15.16
C GLU A 295 -15.70 -5.15 -15.88
N ASN A 296 -16.43 -6.05 -15.22
CA ASN A 296 -17.67 -6.62 -15.76
C ASN A 296 -18.93 -5.82 -15.32
N PHE A 297 -18.78 -4.58 -14.90
CA PHE A 297 -19.87 -3.69 -14.50
C PHE A 297 -19.68 -2.30 -15.07
N THR A 298 -20.75 -1.53 -15.09
CA THR A 298 -20.74 -0.12 -15.52
C THR A 298 -21.22 0.77 -14.37
N LEU A 299 -20.72 2.00 -14.35
CA LEU A 299 -21.18 3.04 -13.44
C LEU A 299 -21.79 4.18 -14.28
N SER A 300 -22.77 4.89 -13.72
CA SER A 300 -23.29 6.08 -14.37
C SER A 300 -22.26 7.19 -14.42
N ASP A 301 -22.33 8.07 -15.45
CA ASP A 301 -21.43 9.22 -15.57
C ASP A 301 -21.48 10.12 -14.32
N GLU A 302 -22.65 10.26 -13.71
CA GLU A 302 -22.82 11.02 -12.46
C GLU A 302 -21.96 10.47 -11.30
N ILE A 303 -21.88 9.15 -11.18
CA ILE A 303 -21.03 8.48 -10.18
C ILE A 303 -19.55 8.70 -10.47
N VAL A 304 -19.17 8.51 -11.74
CA VAL A 304 -17.77 8.70 -12.18
C VAL A 304 -17.33 10.14 -11.92
N ASP A 305 -18.17 11.11 -12.30
CA ASP A 305 -17.88 12.52 -12.10
C ASP A 305 -17.78 12.86 -10.62
N TYR A 306 -18.72 12.39 -9.79
CA TYR A 306 -18.66 12.58 -8.35
C TYR A 306 -17.35 12.09 -7.73
N VAL A 307 -16.93 10.87 -8.07
CA VAL A 307 -15.67 10.30 -7.56
C VAL A 307 -14.48 11.14 -8.01
N CYS A 308 -14.43 11.49 -9.31
CA CYS A 308 -13.31 12.23 -9.89
C CYS A 308 -13.25 13.70 -9.42
N GLU A 309 -14.37 14.34 -9.11
CA GLU A 309 -14.42 15.69 -8.53
C GLU A 309 -13.90 15.72 -7.10
N ASN A 310 -14.22 14.70 -6.31
CA ASN A 310 -13.95 14.70 -4.89
C ASN A 310 -12.62 14.03 -4.52
N VAL A 311 -12.16 13.01 -5.27
CA VAL A 311 -10.86 12.34 -5.03
C VAL A 311 -9.76 13.06 -5.82
N THR A 312 -9.21 14.14 -5.27
CA THR A 312 -8.27 15.04 -5.97
C THR A 312 -6.82 14.90 -5.55
N THR A 313 -6.54 14.24 -4.43
CA THR A 313 -5.22 14.27 -3.78
C THR A 313 -4.14 13.54 -4.58
N ASN A 314 -4.41 12.31 -5.02
CA ASN A 314 -3.46 11.49 -5.79
C ASN A 314 -4.15 10.29 -6.45
N ILE A 315 -3.46 9.68 -7.44
CA ILE A 315 -3.97 8.53 -8.19
C ILE A 315 -4.08 7.28 -7.30
N ARG A 316 -3.25 7.14 -6.26
CA ARG A 316 -3.34 6.00 -5.33
C ARG A 316 -4.66 6.02 -4.57
N GLN A 317 -5.11 7.20 -4.14
CA GLN A 317 -6.40 7.36 -3.48
C GLN A 317 -7.56 7.12 -4.44
N LEU A 318 -7.47 7.59 -5.69
CA LEU A 318 -8.44 7.31 -6.75
C LEU A 318 -8.55 5.80 -7.02
N ASN A 319 -7.42 5.10 -7.07
CA ASN A 319 -7.39 3.65 -7.20
C ASN A 319 -8.00 2.94 -5.99
N GLY A 320 -7.76 3.42 -4.78
CA GLY A 320 -8.39 2.91 -3.56
C GLY A 320 -9.91 3.07 -3.58
N ALA A 321 -10.40 4.23 -4.00
CA ALA A 321 -11.83 4.48 -4.17
C ALA A 321 -12.43 3.53 -5.22
N PHE A 322 -11.80 3.40 -6.38
CA PHE A 322 -12.22 2.46 -7.43
C PHE A 322 -12.32 1.02 -6.92
N ASN A 323 -11.27 0.50 -6.26
CA ASN A 323 -11.25 -0.86 -5.75
C ASN A 323 -12.34 -1.09 -4.68
N THR A 324 -12.61 -0.09 -3.86
CA THR A 324 -13.68 -0.17 -2.85
C THR A 324 -15.05 -0.22 -3.54
N ILE A 325 -15.30 0.67 -4.51
CA ILE A 325 -16.55 0.67 -5.30
C ILE A 325 -16.73 -0.67 -6.03
N SER A 326 -15.71 -1.16 -6.73
CA SER A 326 -15.75 -2.46 -7.43
C SER A 326 -16.13 -3.61 -6.49
N SER A 327 -15.57 -3.61 -5.26
CA SER A 327 -15.93 -4.59 -4.24
C SER A 327 -17.39 -4.50 -3.82
N TYR A 328 -17.92 -3.30 -3.61
CA TYR A 328 -19.32 -3.11 -3.25
C TYR A 328 -20.29 -3.47 -4.38
N VAL A 329 -19.98 -3.11 -5.64
CA VAL A 329 -20.79 -3.51 -6.82
C VAL A 329 -20.88 -5.02 -6.92
N THR A 330 -19.76 -5.72 -6.71
CA THR A 330 -19.69 -7.19 -6.76
C THR A 330 -20.54 -7.80 -5.63
N LEU A 331 -20.57 -7.22 -4.44
CA LEU A 331 -21.34 -7.72 -3.29
C LEU A 331 -22.84 -7.37 -3.39
N ALA A 332 -23.19 -6.24 -4.00
CA ALA A 332 -24.56 -5.74 -4.13
C ALA A 332 -25.31 -6.25 -5.37
N ASN A 333 -24.69 -7.16 -6.18
CA ASN A 333 -25.26 -7.66 -7.45
C ASN A 333 -25.60 -6.55 -8.48
N GLY A 334 -24.85 -5.46 -8.45
CA GLY A 334 -24.80 -4.55 -9.60
C GLY A 334 -25.36 -3.15 -9.43
N ASP A 335 -26.26 -2.86 -8.52
CA ASP A 335 -26.91 -1.53 -8.42
C ASP A 335 -26.46 -0.75 -7.18
N LEU A 336 -25.56 0.23 -7.40
CA LEU A 336 -25.23 1.23 -6.39
C LEU A 336 -25.83 2.58 -6.77
N SER A 337 -26.55 3.20 -5.84
CA SER A 337 -27.01 4.58 -5.98
C SER A 337 -25.90 5.58 -5.69
N LEU A 338 -26.06 6.83 -6.15
CA LEU A 338 -25.12 7.91 -5.84
C LEU A 338 -24.96 8.11 -4.32
N ASP A 339 -26.03 7.91 -3.55
CA ASP A 339 -25.97 8.03 -2.08
C ASP A 339 -25.17 6.91 -1.43
N ASP A 340 -25.15 5.72 -2.00
CA ASP A 340 -24.29 4.63 -1.53
C ASP A 340 -22.82 4.91 -1.87
N ILE A 341 -22.57 5.45 -3.06
CA ILE A 341 -21.21 5.89 -3.46
C ILE A 341 -20.71 7.00 -2.53
N ARG A 342 -21.53 7.97 -2.15
CA ARG A 342 -21.15 9.01 -1.18
C ARG A 342 -20.70 8.39 0.15
N LYS A 343 -21.49 7.45 0.69
CA LYS A 343 -21.14 6.77 1.95
C LYS A 343 -19.80 5.99 1.87
N ILE A 344 -19.45 5.50 0.68
CA ILE A 344 -18.21 4.77 0.43
C ILE A 344 -17.02 5.73 0.24
N VAL A 345 -17.21 6.79 -0.54
CA VAL A 345 -16.12 7.65 -1.03
C VAL A 345 -15.79 8.77 -0.04
N ASP A 346 -16.80 9.38 0.60
CA ASP A 346 -16.58 10.50 1.53
C ASP A 346 -15.60 10.15 2.68
N PRO A 347 -15.68 8.97 3.32
CA PRO A 347 -14.69 8.58 4.33
C PRO A 347 -13.28 8.42 3.78
N LEU A 348 -13.12 8.06 2.50
CA LEU A 348 -11.80 7.90 1.86
C LEU A 348 -11.16 9.25 1.52
N ILE A 349 -11.98 10.25 1.20
CA ILE A 349 -11.52 11.61 0.85
C ILE A 349 -11.12 12.38 2.09
N THR A 350 -11.97 12.30 3.11
CA THR A 350 -11.75 13.04 4.35
C THR A 350 -10.58 12.49 5.17
N GLY A 351 -10.04 11.33 4.77
CA GLY A 351 -9.10 10.57 5.57
C GLY A 351 -9.75 10.19 6.91
N ASN A 352 -8.99 9.72 7.88
CA ASN A 352 -9.46 9.63 9.27
C ASN A 352 -9.58 11.02 9.96
N LYS A 353 -9.95 12.06 9.23
CA LYS A 353 -10.62 13.19 9.88
C LYS A 353 -11.91 12.58 10.42
N LYS A 354 -11.93 12.14 11.67
CA LYS A 354 -13.16 12.07 12.45
C LYS A 354 -13.94 13.27 12.00
N TYR A 355 -15.17 13.07 11.46
CA TYR A 355 -16.01 14.19 11.08
C TYR A 355 -16.07 15.10 12.30
N LEU A 356 -15.27 16.15 12.28
CA LEU A 356 -15.25 17.13 13.36
C LEU A 356 -16.61 17.84 13.27
N THR A 357 -17.54 17.30 14.04
CA THR A 357 -18.83 17.92 14.23
C THR A 357 -18.72 18.90 15.39
N PRO A 358 -19.56 19.93 15.45
CA PRO A 358 -19.64 20.82 16.62
C PRO A 358 -19.79 20.06 17.94
N ASP A 359 -20.50 18.93 17.94
CA ASP A 359 -20.68 18.09 19.12
C ASP A 359 -19.37 17.46 19.60
N ILE A 360 -18.49 17.02 18.68
CA ILE A 360 -17.16 16.52 19.03
C ILE A 360 -16.31 17.65 19.64
N VAL A 361 -16.35 18.85 19.06
CA VAL A 361 -15.65 20.03 19.59
C VAL A 361 -16.17 20.39 20.99
N ILE A 362 -17.50 20.44 21.16
CA ILE A 362 -18.11 20.74 22.47
C ILE A 362 -17.71 19.72 23.51
N ASN A 363 -17.73 18.42 23.18
CA ASN A 363 -17.29 17.35 24.09
C ASN A 363 -15.79 17.46 24.42
N ALA A 364 -14.94 17.75 23.45
CA ALA A 364 -13.51 17.89 23.67
C ALA A 364 -13.18 19.09 24.58
N VAL A 365 -13.79 20.24 24.31
CA VAL A 365 -13.62 21.44 25.14
C VAL A 365 -14.16 21.20 26.56
N ALA A 366 -15.32 20.54 26.69
CA ALA A 366 -15.88 20.18 27.97
C ALA A 366 -14.93 19.28 28.78
N ASN A 367 -14.35 18.25 28.13
CA ASN A 367 -13.38 17.36 28.76
C ASN A 367 -12.07 18.08 29.15
N TYR A 368 -11.58 19.00 28.30
CA TYR A 368 -10.35 19.75 28.57
C TYR A 368 -10.45 20.64 29.79
N TYR A 369 -11.62 21.27 30.00
CA TYR A 369 -11.88 22.18 31.12
C TYR A 369 -12.68 21.53 32.29
N ASP A 370 -12.82 20.19 32.29
CA ASP A 370 -13.56 19.43 33.31
C ASP A 370 -15.02 19.94 33.50
N LEU A 371 -15.69 20.18 32.39
CA LEU A 371 -17.08 20.65 32.30
C LEU A 371 -17.98 19.58 31.67
N THR A 372 -19.28 19.78 31.77
CA THR A 372 -20.25 19.00 30.98
C THR A 372 -20.57 19.72 29.67
N PRO A 373 -20.83 19.00 28.57
CA PRO A 373 -21.20 19.59 27.26
C PRO A 373 -22.40 20.57 27.37
N ASP A 374 -23.38 20.25 28.22
CA ASP A 374 -24.56 21.10 28.48
C ASP A 374 -24.17 22.46 29.08
N LYS A 375 -23.13 22.56 29.91
CA LYS A 375 -22.64 23.82 30.45
C LYS A 375 -22.03 24.70 29.36
N ILE A 376 -21.32 24.12 28.43
CA ILE A 376 -20.73 24.86 27.29
C ILE A 376 -21.80 25.46 26.39
N THR A 377 -22.86 24.70 26.09
CA THR A 377 -23.97 25.17 25.23
C THR A 377 -25.04 26.01 25.99
N SER A 378 -25.00 26.01 27.32
CA SER A 378 -25.96 26.70 28.16
C SER A 378 -25.93 28.22 28.01
N LYS A 379 -26.99 28.89 28.50
CA LYS A 379 -27.07 30.36 28.60
C LYS A 379 -26.34 30.96 29.82
N LEU A 380 -25.64 30.13 30.62
CA LEU A 380 -24.88 30.58 31.78
C LEU A 380 -23.86 31.66 31.41
N ARG A 381 -23.68 32.66 32.27
CA ARG A 381 -22.78 33.83 32.04
C ARG A 381 -21.65 33.94 33.07
N SER A 382 -21.26 32.83 33.74
CA SER A 382 -20.07 32.87 34.57
C SER A 382 -18.83 33.16 33.69
N ALA A 383 -17.87 33.92 34.18
CA ALA A 383 -16.72 34.36 33.38
C ALA A 383 -15.95 33.16 32.82
N GLU A 384 -15.67 32.12 33.65
CA GLU A 384 -14.96 30.90 33.27
C GLU A 384 -15.66 30.15 32.14
N ILE A 385 -16.93 29.78 32.30
CA ILE A 385 -17.72 29.08 31.26
C ILE A 385 -17.84 29.92 29.98
N SER A 386 -17.81 31.24 30.08
CA SER A 386 -17.89 32.12 28.92
C SER A 386 -16.59 32.04 28.10
N THR A 387 -15.44 32.00 28.75
CA THR A 387 -14.12 31.84 28.10
C THR A 387 -13.99 30.48 27.41
N ASP A 388 -14.32 29.40 28.11
CA ASP A 388 -14.23 28.03 27.57
C ASP A 388 -15.18 27.85 26.37
N ARG A 389 -16.35 28.44 26.43
CA ARG A 389 -17.31 28.50 25.32
C ARG A 389 -16.74 29.27 24.13
N ASN A 390 -16.04 30.39 24.36
CA ASN A 390 -15.42 31.16 23.29
C ASN A 390 -14.37 30.33 22.57
N VAL A 391 -13.58 29.52 23.30
CA VAL A 391 -12.62 28.55 22.71
C VAL A 391 -13.35 27.54 21.82
N ALA A 392 -14.48 26.97 22.27
CA ALA A 392 -15.26 26.06 21.45
C ALA A 392 -15.87 26.74 20.20
N MET A 393 -16.37 27.97 20.33
CA MET A 393 -16.87 28.74 19.19
C MET A 393 -15.78 29.09 18.20
N PHE A 394 -14.57 29.44 18.69
CA PHE A 394 -13.40 29.71 17.87
C PHE A 394 -12.98 28.48 17.08
N ILE A 395 -12.87 27.30 17.71
CA ILE A 395 -12.56 26.04 17.02
C ILE A 395 -13.60 25.73 15.94
N CYS A 396 -14.89 25.93 16.23
CA CYS A 396 -15.97 25.76 15.25
C CYS A 396 -15.88 26.77 14.09
N ARG A 397 -15.40 27.98 14.32
CA ARG A 397 -15.22 29.00 13.28
C ARG A 397 -14.00 28.76 12.43
N ASP A 398 -12.84 28.55 13.06
CA ASP A 398 -11.53 28.60 12.42
C ASP A 398 -11.20 27.23 11.75
N TYR A 399 -11.55 26.13 12.39
CA TYR A 399 -11.21 24.79 11.91
C TYR A 399 -12.38 24.03 11.25
N LEU A 400 -13.64 24.32 11.58
CA LEU A 400 -14.83 23.76 10.92
C LEU A 400 -15.45 24.72 9.89
N GLU A 401 -14.91 25.94 9.75
CA GLU A 401 -15.33 26.99 8.81
C GLU A 401 -16.83 27.34 8.89
N LEU A 402 -17.45 27.15 10.06
CA LEU A 402 -18.88 27.41 10.23
C LEU A 402 -19.20 28.91 10.25
N LYS A 403 -20.37 29.31 9.72
CA LYS A 403 -20.85 30.67 9.77
C LYS A 403 -21.25 31.05 11.20
N TYR A 404 -21.04 32.31 11.61
CA TYR A 404 -21.33 32.81 12.96
C TYR A 404 -22.79 32.58 13.39
N GLU A 405 -23.74 32.67 12.45
CA GLU A 405 -25.15 32.41 12.71
C GLU A 405 -25.40 30.95 13.12
N LYS A 406 -24.74 30.01 12.41
CA LYS A 406 -24.88 28.58 12.69
C LYS A 406 -24.25 28.22 14.03
N ILE A 407 -23.07 28.78 14.32
CA ILE A 407 -22.40 28.62 15.62
C ILE A 407 -23.30 29.18 16.72
N GLY A 408 -23.88 30.37 16.54
CA GLY A 408 -24.78 30.96 17.51
C GLY A 408 -26.00 30.07 17.83
N GLN A 409 -26.58 29.42 16.86
CA GLN A 409 -27.67 28.45 17.05
C GLN A 409 -27.23 27.24 17.88
N ILE A 410 -26.08 26.65 17.61
CA ILE A 410 -25.53 25.50 18.32
C ILE A 410 -25.21 25.84 19.79
N PHE A 411 -24.67 27.04 20.05
CA PHE A 411 -24.26 27.46 21.39
C PHE A 411 -25.40 28.22 22.13
N GLY A 412 -26.65 27.70 22.07
CA GLY A 412 -27.78 28.17 22.89
C GLY A 412 -28.51 29.38 22.33
N GLY A 413 -28.54 29.59 21.01
CA GLY A 413 -29.29 30.65 20.32
C GLY A 413 -28.66 32.02 20.49
N ARG A 414 -27.33 32.13 20.47
CA ARG A 414 -26.56 33.38 20.60
C ARG A 414 -26.59 34.18 19.31
N LYS A 415 -26.55 35.51 19.43
CA LYS A 415 -26.46 36.39 18.26
C LYS A 415 -25.08 36.25 17.61
N HIS A 416 -25.03 36.35 16.28
CA HIS A 416 -23.77 36.25 15.51
C HIS A 416 -22.70 37.24 16.01
N THR A 417 -23.09 38.46 16.46
CA THR A 417 -22.18 39.44 17.04
C THR A 417 -21.52 38.95 18.33
N THR A 418 -22.23 38.20 19.16
CA THR A 418 -21.70 37.62 20.40
C THR A 418 -20.68 36.50 20.07
N VAL A 419 -20.95 35.73 19.04
CA VAL A 419 -19.99 34.66 18.56
C VAL A 419 -18.77 35.31 17.99
N MET A 420 -18.91 36.34 17.16
CA MET A 420 -17.78 37.07 16.55
C MET A 420 -16.86 37.62 17.63
N HIS A 421 -17.38 38.39 18.59
CA HIS A 421 -16.58 38.90 19.71
C HIS A 421 -15.94 37.80 20.56
N GLY A 422 -16.63 36.65 20.72
CA GLY A 422 -16.05 35.51 21.43
C GLY A 422 -14.87 34.90 20.69
N CYS A 423 -14.93 34.79 19.37
CA CYS A 423 -13.83 34.32 18.51
C CYS A 423 -12.66 35.32 18.49
N ASP A 424 -12.96 36.64 18.36
CA ASP A 424 -11.97 37.71 18.36
C ASP A 424 -11.15 37.71 19.68
N ASN A 425 -11.82 37.55 20.83
CA ASN A 425 -11.17 37.45 22.13
C ASN A 425 -10.19 36.27 22.22
N VAL A 426 -10.50 35.13 21.60
CA VAL A 426 -9.58 33.96 21.59
C VAL A 426 -8.43 34.20 20.62
N ASP A 427 -8.68 34.83 19.47
CA ASP A 427 -7.64 35.11 18.48
C ASP A 427 -6.59 36.13 18.98
N GLU A 428 -7.03 37.11 19.79
CA GLU A 428 -6.17 38.12 20.41
C GLU A 428 -5.38 37.60 21.62
N ASP A 429 -5.87 36.58 22.31
CA ASP A 429 -5.24 35.96 23.48
C ASP A 429 -4.39 34.75 23.08
N LYS A 430 -3.05 34.91 23.20
CA LYS A 430 -2.08 33.86 22.81
C LYS A 430 -2.25 32.55 23.57
N ASP A 431 -2.64 32.63 24.85
CA ASP A 431 -2.78 31.42 25.68
C ASP A 431 -4.05 30.68 25.34
N LEU A 432 -5.17 31.37 25.11
CA LEU A 432 -6.43 30.78 24.67
C LEU A 432 -6.33 30.18 23.26
N LYS A 433 -5.63 30.86 22.36
CA LYS A 433 -5.37 30.36 21.01
C LYS A 433 -4.55 29.08 21.04
N LYS A 434 -3.52 29.01 21.86
CA LYS A 434 -2.71 27.82 22.06
C LYS A 434 -3.54 26.66 22.62
N GLN A 435 -4.41 26.91 23.61
CA GLN A 435 -5.32 25.90 24.14
C GLN A 435 -6.29 25.40 23.06
N ALA A 436 -6.84 26.28 22.22
CA ALA A 436 -7.68 25.89 21.09
C ALA A 436 -6.95 24.96 20.11
N GLU A 437 -5.68 25.28 19.80
CA GLU A 437 -4.82 24.41 18.96
C GLU A 437 -4.53 23.05 19.61
N GLU A 438 -4.28 23.03 20.92
CA GLU A 438 -4.06 21.79 21.67
C GLU A 438 -5.30 20.91 21.66
N ILE A 439 -6.48 21.49 21.94
CA ILE A 439 -7.78 20.77 21.90
C ILE A 439 -8.04 20.25 20.48
N TYR A 440 -7.78 21.06 19.46
CA TYR A 440 -7.95 20.64 18.07
C TYR A 440 -7.07 19.43 17.73
N LYS A 441 -5.80 19.43 18.16
CA LYS A 441 -4.88 18.29 17.98
C LYS A 441 -5.31 17.01 18.70
N LEU A 442 -6.08 17.12 19.80
CA LEU A 442 -6.59 15.94 20.52
C LEU A 442 -7.76 15.26 19.80
N ILE A 443 -8.43 15.96 18.88
CA ILE A 443 -9.62 15.45 18.19
C ILE A 443 -9.42 15.16 16.71
N THR A 444 -8.24 15.53 16.18
CA THR A 444 -7.78 15.22 14.80
C THR A 444 -6.77 14.10 14.79
#